data_0856726255bb586ee3e4c4b569297f8a
#
_entry.id   0856726255bb586ee3e4c4b569297f8a
#
_cell.length_a   1.000
_cell.length_b   1.000
_cell.length_c   1.000
_cell.angle_alpha   90.00
_cell.angle_beta   90.00
_cell.angle_gamma   90.00
#
_symmetry.space_group_name_H-M   'P 1'
#
loop_
_entity.id
_entity.type
_entity.pdbx_description
1 polymer ?
#
loop_
_entity_poly.entity_id
_entity_poly.type
_entity_poly.pdbx_seq_one_letter_code
_entity_poly.pdbx_strand_id
1 'polypeptide(L)'
;DVNTETTAGKARLRKVAKQCVNYGRRVQNSVFECLLDQAQCIALKAKLTELIDEEVDSLRFYYLGNKYQTKVDHVGVDHGLAADQVLIL
;
A
#
# COMPACT_ATOMS: atom_id res chain seq x y z
N ASP A 1 4.89 1.98 2.23
CA ASP A 1 5.53 2.15 3.54
C ASP A 1 5.20 3.51 4.11
N VAL A 2 4.47 3.52 5.20
CA VAL A 2 4.09 4.77 5.85
C VAL A 2 5.10 5.06 6.94
N ASN A 3 5.63 6.29 6.95
CA ASN A 3 6.60 6.71 7.95
C ASN A 3 5.94 6.80 9.32
N THR A 4 6.36 5.95 10.25
CA THR A 4 5.77 5.86 11.59
C THR A 4 6.65 6.45 12.67
N GLU A 5 7.61 7.28 12.32
CA GLU A 5 8.45 7.96 13.29
C GLU A 5 7.71 9.03 14.09
N THR A 6 6.57 9.50 13.55
CA THR A 6 5.76 10.53 14.21
C THR A 6 4.40 9.97 14.58
N THR A 7 3.72 10.65 15.50
CA THR A 7 2.34 10.34 15.86
C THR A 7 1.42 10.46 14.65
N ALA A 8 1.63 11.50 13.84
CA ALA A 8 0.84 11.70 12.62
C ALA A 8 1.05 10.54 11.64
N GLY A 9 2.27 10.06 11.50
CA GLY A 9 2.57 8.92 10.64
C GLY A 9 1.89 7.64 11.11
N LYS A 10 1.90 7.40 12.41
CA LYS A 10 1.18 6.25 12.99
C LYS A 10 -0.31 6.34 12.73
N ALA A 11 -0.88 7.54 12.81
CA ALA A 11 -2.30 7.74 12.51
C ALA A 11 -2.59 7.49 11.02
N ARG A 12 -1.70 7.92 10.13
CA ARG A 12 -1.85 7.65 8.70
C ARG A 12 -1.84 6.15 8.42
N LEU A 13 -0.92 5.42 9.04
CA LEU A 13 -0.87 3.96 8.86
C LEU A 13 -2.16 3.28 9.33
N ARG A 14 -2.70 3.72 10.47
CA ARG A 14 -3.98 3.17 10.95
C ARG A 14 -5.10 3.39 9.94
N LYS A 15 -5.15 4.57 9.34
CA LYS A 15 -6.18 4.89 8.34
C LYS A 15 -6.00 4.05 7.07
N VAL A 16 -4.76 3.89 6.63
CA VAL A 16 -4.45 3.03 5.47
C VAL A 16 -4.86 1.60 5.78
N ALA A 17 -4.48 1.08 6.94
CA ALA A 17 -4.83 -0.28 7.33
C ALA A 17 -6.33 -0.50 7.36
N LYS A 18 -7.07 0.46 7.91
CA LYS A 18 -8.53 0.36 7.99
C LYS A 18 -9.16 0.25 6.61
N GLN A 19 -8.66 0.99 5.64
CA GLN A 19 -9.18 0.90 4.27
C GLN A 19 -8.84 -0.44 3.64
N CYS A 20 -7.61 -0.91 3.83
CA CYS A 20 -7.17 -2.14 3.19
C CYS A 20 -7.86 -3.39 3.74
N VAL A 21 -8.10 -3.46 5.03
CA VAL A 21 -8.73 -4.64 5.63
C VAL A 21 -10.20 -4.80 5.24
N ASN A 22 -10.83 -3.75 4.68
CA ASN A 22 -12.17 -3.88 4.11
C ASN A 22 -12.18 -4.79 2.88
N TYR A 23 -11.05 -5.00 2.23
CA TYR A 23 -10.94 -5.76 0.99
C TYR A 23 -10.03 -6.97 1.10
N GLY A 24 -9.42 -7.18 2.25
CA GLY A 24 -8.47 -8.25 2.39
C GLY A 24 -7.95 -8.38 3.79
N ARG A 25 -6.67 -8.72 3.91
CA ARG A 25 -6.07 -8.96 5.21
C ARG A 25 -4.72 -8.27 5.33
N ARG A 26 -4.34 -7.99 6.57
CA ARG A 26 -3.02 -7.49 6.89
C ARG A 26 -2.06 -8.67 7.00
N VAL A 27 -1.03 -8.66 6.19
CA VAL A 27 -0.03 -9.75 6.17
C VAL A 27 1.13 -9.41 7.08
N GLN A 28 1.58 -8.17 7.00
CA GLN A 28 2.60 -7.61 7.88
C GLN A 28 2.15 -6.21 8.30
N ASN A 29 2.93 -5.55 9.13
CA ASN A 29 2.52 -4.27 9.70
C ASN A 29 2.03 -3.26 8.66
N SER A 30 2.71 -3.17 7.53
CA SER A 30 2.34 -2.26 6.45
C SER A 30 2.18 -2.96 5.10
N VAL A 31 1.88 -4.25 5.13
CA VAL A 31 1.65 -5.05 3.93
C VAL A 31 0.27 -5.65 3.99
N PHE A 32 -0.50 -5.43 2.93
CA PHE A 32 -1.90 -5.86 2.85
C PHE A 32 -2.12 -6.64 1.56
N GLU A 33 -2.86 -7.71 1.68
CA GLU A 33 -3.26 -8.53 0.55
C GLU A 33 -4.75 -8.35 0.35
N CYS A 34 -5.15 -7.82 -0.79
CA CYS A 34 -6.54 -7.46 -1.06
C CYS A 34 -7.03 -8.16 -2.31
N LEU A 35 -8.28 -8.57 -2.28
CA LEU A 35 -8.96 -9.12 -3.44
C LEU A 35 -9.93 -8.07 -3.96
N LEU A 36 -9.64 -7.55 -5.14
CA LEU A 36 -10.34 -6.39 -5.68
C LEU A 36 -10.67 -6.61 -7.15
N ASP A 37 -11.84 -6.15 -7.56
CA ASP A 37 -12.07 -5.95 -8.98
C ASP A 37 -11.38 -4.65 -9.45
N GLN A 38 -11.44 -4.38 -10.75
CA GLN A 38 -10.74 -3.23 -11.31
C GLN A 38 -11.26 -1.91 -10.73
N ALA A 39 -12.57 -1.77 -10.60
CA ALA A 39 -13.16 -0.54 -10.08
C ALA A 39 -12.78 -0.33 -8.60
N GLN A 40 -12.81 -1.39 -7.80
CA GLN A 40 -12.40 -1.33 -6.40
C GLN A 40 -10.91 -1.00 -6.27
N CYS A 41 -10.09 -1.55 -7.15
CA CYS A 41 -8.65 -1.29 -7.13
C CYS A 41 -8.37 0.20 -7.39
N ILE A 42 -9.03 0.78 -8.39
CA ILE A 42 -8.88 2.20 -8.70
C ILE A 42 -9.33 3.06 -7.53
N ALA A 43 -10.49 2.72 -6.95
CA ALA A 43 -11.04 3.49 -5.83
C ALA A 43 -10.15 3.40 -4.60
N LEU A 44 -9.68 2.21 -4.25
CA LEU A 44 -8.80 2.02 -3.09
C LEU A 44 -7.49 2.76 -3.28
N LYS A 45 -6.89 2.64 -4.46
CA LYS A 45 -5.63 3.33 -4.76
C LYS A 45 -5.78 4.85 -4.60
N ALA A 46 -6.86 5.41 -5.12
CA ALA A 46 -7.14 6.84 -4.98
C ALA A 46 -7.30 7.24 -3.52
N LYS A 47 -8.02 6.42 -2.76
CA LYS A 47 -8.26 6.68 -1.33
C LYS A 47 -6.97 6.64 -0.53
N LEU A 48 -6.13 5.64 -0.76
CA LEU A 48 -4.86 5.52 -0.05
C LEU A 48 -3.93 6.67 -0.40
N THR A 49 -3.92 7.09 -1.65
CA THR A 49 -3.10 8.23 -2.08
C THR A 49 -3.50 9.51 -1.36
N GLU A 50 -4.79 9.69 -1.08
CA GLU A 50 -5.25 10.83 -0.30
C GLU A 50 -4.84 10.77 1.17
N LEU A 51 -4.73 9.57 1.72
CA LEU A 51 -4.46 9.38 3.14
C LEU A 51 -3.01 9.57 3.52
N ILE A 52 -2.09 9.30 2.60
CA ILE A 52 -0.66 9.38 2.90
C ILE A 52 -0.12 10.79 2.72
N ASP A 53 1.06 11.01 3.26
CA ASP A 53 1.87 12.19 3.01
C ASP A 53 2.95 11.80 2.01
N GLU A 54 2.82 12.22 0.76
CA GLU A 54 3.70 11.79 -0.32
C GLU A 54 5.15 12.25 -0.12
N GLU A 55 5.39 13.20 0.77
CA GLU A 55 6.75 13.67 1.07
C GLU A 55 7.52 12.73 1.97
N VAL A 56 6.83 11.93 2.79
CA VAL A 56 7.47 11.06 3.78
C VAL A 56 7.01 9.62 3.70
N ASP A 57 5.86 9.36 3.06
CA ASP A 57 5.29 8.03 2.94
C ASP A 57 5.46 7.52 1.52
N SER A 58 5.42 6.19 1.35
CA SER A 58 5.39 5.59 0.04
C SER A 58 4.38 4.44 0.01
N LEU A 59 3.73 4.26 -1.12
CA LEU A 59 2.85 3.14 -1.39
C LEU A 59 3.34 2.41 -2.61
N ARG A 60 3.32 1.08 -2.56
CA ARG A 60 3.62 0.25 -3.71
C ARG A 60 2.49 -0.74 -3.89
N PHE A 61 2.02 -0.85 -5.11
CA PHE A 61 0.92 -1.72 -5.48
C PHE A 61 1.46 -2.81 -6.38
N TYR A 62 1.37 -4.03 -5.91
CA TYR A 62 1.81 -5.20 -6.67
C TYR A 62 0.57 -5.92 -7.17
N TYR A 63 0.41 -5.96 -8.48
CA TYR A 63 -0.74 -6.57 -9.11
C TYR A 63 -0.40 -8.02 -9.43
N LEU A 64 -0.92 -8.91 -8.60
CA LEU A 64 -0.67 -10.34 -8.71
C LEU A 64 -1.82 -10.95 -9.48
N GLY A 65 -1.69 -10.94 -10.78
CA GLY A 65 -2.73 -11.50 -11.64
C GLY A 65 -2.53 -12.99 -11.82
N ASN A 66 -3.30 -13.53 -12.74
CA ASN A 66 -3.20 -14.93 -13.15
C ASN A 66 -2.09 -15.16 -14.16
N LYS A 67 -1.22 -14.19 -14.35
CA LYS A 67 -0.01 -14.32 -15.15
C LYS A 67 1.19 -14.25 -14.23
N TYR A 68 2.33 -14.65 -14.73
CA TYR A 68 3.54 -14.69 -13.92
C TYR A 68 4.22 -13.32 -13.79
N GLN A 69 3.66 -12.31 -14.40
CA GLN A 69 4.20 -10.97 -14.34
C GLN A 69 3.54 -10.18 -13.23
N THR A 70 4.36 -9.53 -12.45
CA THR A 70 3.89 -8.63 -11.42
C THR A 70 4.10 -7.19 -11.88
N LYS A 71 3.02 -6.44 -11.88
CA LYS A 71 3.07 -5.01 -12.17
C LYS A 71 3.17 -4.26 -10.86
N VAL A 72 4.03 -3.24 -10.81
CA VAL A 72 4.23 -2.44 -9.61
C VAL A 72 3.93 -0.98 -9.93
N ASP A 73 3.06 -0.38 -9.13
CA ASP A 73 2.84 1.06 -9.15
C ASP A 73 3.40 1.66 -7.86
N HIS A 74 4.00 2.82 -7.96
CA HIS A 74 4.58 3.51 -6.82
C HIS A 74 3.97 4.88 -6.66
N VAL A 75 3.67 5.23 -5.41
CA VAL A 75 3.16 6.56 -5.04
C VAL A 75 3.95 7.02 -3.81
N GLY A 76 4.41 8.26 -3.85
CA GLY A 76 5.11 8.88 -2.73
C GLY A 76 6.62 8.81 -2.86
N VAL A 77 7.29 8.85 -1.73
CA VAL A 77 8.76 8.86 -1.66
C VAL A 77 9.33 7.59 -2.26
N ASP A 78 10.32 7.75 -3.14
CA ASP A 78 11.01 6.62 -3.74
C ASP A 78 12.33 6.40 -3.00
N HIS A 79 12.39 5.32 -2.25
CA HIS A 79 13.59 4.90 -1.55
C HIS A 79 14.42 3.93 -2.38
N GLY A 80 14.07 3.76 -3.65
CA GLY A 80 14.69 2.77 -4.49
C GLY A 80 14.17 1.36 -4.18
N LEU A 81 14.82 0.37 -4.77
CA LEU A 81 14.46 -1.02 -4.54
C LEU A 81 15.09 -1.47 -3.23
N ALA A 82 14.40 -1.24 -2.15
CA ALA A 82 14.86 -1.70 -0.86
C ALA A 82 14.68 -3.22 -0.76
N ALA A 83 15.71 -3.91 -0.30
CA ALA A 83 15.68 -5.35 -0.16
C ALA A 83 14.65 -5.81 0.89
N ASP A 84 14.26 -4.93 1.78
CA ASP A 84 13.29 -5.22 2.82
C ASP A 84 11.84 -5.04 2.36
N GLN A 85 11.63 -4.64 1.12
CA GLN A 85 10.28 -4.50 0.61
C GLN A 85 9.71 -5.86 0.26
N VAL A 86 8.60 -6.16 0.87
CA VAL A 86 8.01 -7.47 0.77
C VAL A 86 7.12 -7.54 -0.44
N LEU A 87 7.31 -8.59 -1.20
CA LEU A 87 6.45 -8.88 -2.32
C LEU A 87 5.23 -9.64 -1.82
N ILE A 88 4.06 -9.22 -2.27
CA ILE A 88 2.82 -9.86 -1.90
C ILE A 88 2.52 -11.03 -2.82
N LEU A 89 2.10 -12.08 -2.24
CA LEU A 89 1.74 -13.30 -2.96
C LEU A 89 0.31 -13.28 -3.45
#